data_e1927d18195127c4d5356933c85a4809
#
_entry.id   e1927d18195127c4d5356933c85a4809
#
_cell.length_a   1.000
_cell.length_b   1.000
_cell.length_c   1.000
_cell.angle_alpha   90.00
_cell.angle_beta   90.00
_cell.angle_gamma   90.00
#
_symmetry.space_group_name_H-M   'P 1'
#
loop_
_entity.id
_entity.type
_entity.pdbx_description
1 polymer ?
#
loop_
_entity_poly.entity_id
_entity_poly.type
_entity_poly.pdbx_seq_one_letter_code
_entity_poly.pdbx_strand_id
1 'polypeptide(L)'
;MRRRLARIALIAIIVFGLGFGVNFYLNNYTGDGKGTPEEVLPVDRDYVWIDGPISEKAQRYFFFADGKYFGTALLTKNYKGWSDELSTSSLLPSTLAENKIAAAYSDSEILFGLIKASGEVKVTVNNHESKRIPLAELSKVAVELYNVQGYEIWYVDLAKLKEPKSYLIKVLDKNDSLLNELSI
;
A
#
# COMPACT_ATOMS: atom_id res chain seq x y z
N MET A 1 6.59 51.59 -20.16
CA MET A 1 5.98 50.62 -19.20
C MET A 1 5.53 49.32 -19.88
N ARG A 2 4.71 49.35 -20.94
CA ARG A 2 4.17 48.15 -21.64
C ARG A 2 5.25 47.14 -22.10
N ARG A 3 6.39 47.61 -22.68
CA ARG A 3 7.47 46.69 -23.15
C ARG A 3 8.19 45.95 -22.01
N ARG A 4 8.29 46.52 -20.80
CA ARG A 4 8.88 45.84 -19.62
C ARG A 4 7.95 44.78 -19.09
N LEU A 5 6.66 45.09 -19.00
CA LEU A 5 5.64 44.09 -18.58
C LEU A 5 5.56 42.93 -19.55
N ALA A 6 5.62 43.14 -20.87
CA ALA A 6 5.63 42.09 -21.88
C ALA A 6 6.87 41.20 -21.75
N ARG A 7 8.06 41.73 -21.45
CA ARG A 7 9.26 40.91 -21.21
C ARG A 7 9.16 40.08 -19.93
N ILE A 8 8.63 40.64 -18.85
CA ILE A 8 8.41 39.93 -17.60
C ILE A 8 7.41 38.79 -17.80
N ALA A 9 6.30 39.05 -18.51
CA ALA A 9 5.31 38.01 -18.83
C ALA A 9 5.90 36.89 -19.69
N LEU A 10 6.72 37.25 -20.70
CA LEU A 10 7.39 36.24 -21.53
C LEU A 10 8.35 35.36 -20.72
N ILE A 11 9.15 35.94 -19.83
CA ILE A 11 10.07 35.20 -18.96
C ILE A 11 9.27 34.28 -18.04
N ALA A 12 8.18 34.75 -17.44
CA ALA A 12 7.32 33.92 -16.59
C ALA A 12 6.76 32.72 -17.35
N ILE A 13 6.24 32.91 -18.57
CA ILE A 13 5.73 31.84 -19.43
C ILE A 13 6.82 30.80 -19.72
N ILE A 14 8.04 31.25 -20.03
CA ILE A 14 9.16 30.34 -20.30
C ILE A 14 9.52 29.53 -19.05
N VAL A 15 9.63 30.19 -17.90
CA VAL A 15 9.98 29.52 -16.64
C VAL A 15 8.90 28.50 -16.24
N PHE A 16 7.62 28.86 -16.32
CA PHE A 16 6.52 27.96 -16.06
C PHE A 16 6.47 26.80 -17.06
N GLY A 17 6.66 27.11 -18.36
CA GLY A 17 6.67 26.12 -19.42
C GLY A 17 7.82 25.11 -19.26
N LEU A 18 9.02 25.57 -18.93
CA LEU A 18 10.17 24.70 -18.64
C LEU A 18 9.94 23.86 -17.38
N GLY A 19 9.45 24.50 -16.30
CA GLY A 19 9.14 23.77 -15.05
C GLY A 19 8.09 22.67 -15.26
N PHE A 20 7.02 22.99 -15.98
CA PHE A 20 6.00 22.00 -16.35
C PHE A 20 6.56 20.89 -17.25
N GLY A 21 7.35 21.25 -18.29
CA GLY A 21 7.95 20.28 -19.19
C GLY A 21 8.91 19.33 -18.50
N VAL A 22 9.76 19.85 -17.59
CA VAL A 22 10.67 19.03 -16.79
C VAL A 22 9.89 18.10 -15.86
N ASN A 23 8.89 18.62 -15.14
CA ASN A 23 8.07 17.82 -14.25
C ASN A 23 7.29 16.73 -15.02
N PHE A 24 6.73 17.08 -16.17
CA PHE A 24 6.05 16.11 -17.05
C PHE A 24 7.02 15.00 -17.52
N TYR A 25 8.24 15.38 -17.93
CA TYR A 25 9.25 14.42 -18.35
C TYR A 25 9.66 13.48 -17.21
N LEU A 26 9.96 14.06 -16.04
CA LEU A 26 10.35 13.26 -14.87
C LEU A 26 9.25 12.28 -14.46
N ASN A 27 8.00 12.70 -14.42
CA ASN A 27 6.89 11.83 -14.01
C ASN A 27 6.51 10.75 -15.02
N ASN A 28 6.79 10.97 -16.33
CA ASN A 28 6.28 10.06 -17.35
C ASN A 28 7.36 9.26 -18.07
N TYR A 29 8.63 9.68 -18.02
CA TYR A 29 9.73 9.07 -18.79
C TYR A 29 10.94 8.66 -17.94
N THR A 30 10.84 8.75 -16.63
CA THR A 30 11.85 8.21 -15.71
C THR A 30 11.37 6.92 -15.04
N GLY A 31 12.28 6.22 -14.38
CA GLY A 31 12.01 4.93 -13.72
C GLY A 31 12.61 3.76 -14.49
N ASP A 32 12.41 2.55 -13.99
CA ASP A 32 13.05 1.32 -14.50
C ASP A 32 12.53 0.89 -15.88
N GLY A 33 11.26 1.19 -16.17
CA GLY A 33 10.66 0.94 -17.46
C GLY A 33 10.52 -0.55 -17.81
N LYS A 34 10.19 -1.39 -16.84
CA LYS A 34 9.98 -2.81 -17.03
C LYS A 34 8.69 -3.11 -17.79
N GLY A 35 8.64 -4.28 -18.45
CA GLY A 35 7.49 -4.70 -19.24
C GLY A 35 6.29 -5.08 -18.37
N THR A 36 6.53 -5.75 -17.26
CA THR A 36 5.52 -6.20 -16.31
C THR A 36 5.83 -5.73 -14.90
N PRO A 37 4.84 -5.65 -14.00
CA PRO A 37 5.09 -5.26 -12.61
C PRO A 37 5.98 -6.28 -11.88
N GLU A 38 5.86 -7.57 -12.18
CA GLU A 38 6.65 -8.63 -11.55
C GLU A 38 8.16 -8.47 -11.81
N GLU A 39 8.54 -7.95 -13.00
CA GLU A 39 9.94 -7.69 -13.35
C GLU A 39 10.59 -6.56 -12.53
N VAL A 40 9.77 -5.73 -11.86
CA VAL A 40 10.24 -4.66 -10.98
C VAL A 40 10.57 -5.19 -9.59
N LEU A 41 9.88 -6.26 -9.17
CA LEU A 41 10.03 -6.82 -7.83
C LEU A 41 11.46 -7.36 -7.62
N PRO A 42 12.09 -7.07 -6.47
CA PRO A 42 13.41 -7.59 -6.15
C PRO A 42 13.37 -9.12 -6.02
N VAL A 43 14.41 -9.77 -6.58
CA VAL A 43 14.56 -11.23 -6.59
C VAL A 43 15.76 -11.69 -5.73
N ASP A 44 16.45 -10.76 -5.10
CA ASP A 44 17.71 -10.98 -4.38
C ASP A 44 17.55 -11.34 -2.89
N ARG A 45 16.30 -11.40 -2.40
CA ARG A 45 15.94 -11.74 -1.02
C ARG A 45 14.82 -12.77 -0.98
N ASP A 46 14.65 -13.37 0.20
CA ASP A 46 13.54 -14.29 0.47
C ASP A 46 12.21 -13.54 0.62
N TYR A 47 11.71 -12.97 -0.49
CA TYR A 47 10.40 -12.36 -0.53
C TYR A 47 9.33 -13.39 -0.84
N VAL A 48 8.21 -13.29 -0.13
CA VAL A 48 6.95 -13.96 -0.45
C VAL A 48 5.97 -12.88 -0.85
N TRP A 49 5.73 -12.72 -2.15
CA TRP A 49 4.85 -11.71 -2.71
C TRP A 49 3.40 -12.18 -2.73
N ILE A 50 2.48 -11.26 -2.45
CA ILE A 50 1.04 -11.48 -2.38
C ILE A 50 0.38 -10.38 -3.20
N ASP A 51 -0.43 -10.76 -4.17
CA ASP A 51 -1.14 -9.81 -5.02
C ASP A 51 -2.11 -8.95 -4.20
N GLY A 52 -1.99 -7.65 -4.37
CA GLY A 52 -2.90 -6.66 -3.83
C GLY A 52 -3.81 -6.06 -4.91
N PRO A 53 -4.38 -4.88 -4.65
CA PRO A 53 -5.21 -4.19 -5.63
C PRO A 53 -4.43 -3.80 -6.89
N ILE A 54 -5.08 -4.01 -8.04
CA ILE A 54 -4.55 -3.69 -9.38
C ILE A 54 -5.43 -2.67 -10.09
N SER A 55 -4.80 -1.79 -10.86
CA SER A 55 -5.42 -0.89 -11.82
C SER A 55 -4.61 -0.87 -13.14
N GLU A 56 -5.06 -0.12 -14.14
CA GLU A 56 -4.32 0.00 -15.41
C GLU A 56 -2.91 0.59 -15.27
N LYS A 57 -2.69 1.40 -14.24
CA LYS A 57 -1.44 2.16 -14.04
C LYS A 57 -0.76 1.91 -12.71
N ALA A 58 -1.32 1.08 -11.86
CA ALA A 58 -0.76 0.78 -10.54
C ALA A 58 -1.08 -0.65 -10.12
N GLN A 59 -0.10 -1.32 -9.55
CA GLN A 59 -0.21 -2.63 -8.94
C GLN A 59 0.39 -2.55 -7.56
N ARG A 60 -0.36 -2.99 -6.56
CA ARG A 60 0.15 -3.13 -5.20
C ARG A 60 0.43 -4.58 -4.91
N TYR A 61 1.53 -4.82 -4.24
CA TYR A 61 1.88 -6.10 -3.66
C TYR A 61 1.99 -5.96 -2.15
N PHE A 62 1.59 -6.98 -1.43
CA PHE A 62 2.02 -7.19 -0.05
C PHE A 62 3.14 -8.21 -0.04
N PHE A 63 3.96 -8.20 1.00
CA PHE A 63 5.05 -9.16 1.08
C PHE A 63 5.42 -9.53 2.50
N PHE A 64 5.96 -10.73 2.64
CA PHE A 64 6.77 -11.14 3.78
C PHE A 64 8.21 -11.23 3.32
N ALA A 65 9.17 -10.87 4.20
CA ALA A 65 10.59 -10.92 3.89
C ALA A 65 11.45 -11.29 5.09
N ASP A 66 12.58 -11.95 4.82
CA ASP A 66 13.63 -12.29 5.79
C ASP A 66 13.11 -13.01 7.06
N GLY A 67 12.01 -13.74 6.98
CA GLY A 67 11.39 -14.47 8.10
C GLY A 67 10.75 -13.59 9.18
N LYS A 68 10.76 -12.26 9.05
CA LYS A 68 10.36 -11.34 10.14
C LYS A 68 9.76 -10.01 9.71
N TYR A 69 9.72 -9.69 8.42
CA TYR A 69 9.14 -8.44 7.93
C TYR A 69 7.81 -8.69 7.21
N PHE A 70 6.91 -7.75 7.36
CA PHE A 70 5.66 -7.64 6.60
C PHE A 70 5.56 -6.23 6.03
N GLY A 71 5.16 -6.11 4.77
CA GLY A 71 5.12 -4.82 4.10
C GLY A 71 4.26 -4.80 2.85
N THR A 72 4.34 -3.66 2.15
CA THR A 72 3.67 -3.42 0.88
C THR A 72 4.60 -2.68 -0.07
N ALA A 73 4.44 -2.93 -1.37
CA ALA A 73 5.09 -2.22 -2.45
C ALA A 73 4.03 -1.73 -3.44
N LEU A 74 4.11 -0.48 -3.85
CA LEU A 74 3.29 0.11 -4.90
C LEU A 74 4.15 0.28 -6.15
N LEU A 75 3.76 -0.37 -7.23
CA LEU A 75 4.38 -0.22 -8.53
C LEU A 75 3.48 0.62 -9.42
N THR A 76 4.05 1.53 -10.19
CA THR A 76 3.30 2.39 -11.10
C THR A 76 3.80 2.23 -12.53
N LYS A 77 2.88 2.46 -13.47
CA LYS A 77 3.14 2.39 -14.90
C LYS A 77 3.06 3.77 -15.52
N ASN A 78 4.12 4.17 -16.19
CA ASN A 78 4.17 5.36 -17.02
C ASN A 78 4.48 5.00 -18.48
N TYR A 79 4.80 5.99 -19.34
CA TYR A 79 5.12 5.76 -20.75
C TYR A 79 6.36 4.90 -20.99
N LYS A 80 7.26 4.82 -20.02
CA LYS A 80 8.47 4.00 -20.11
C LYS A 80 8.22 2.54 -19.71
N GLY A 81 7.26 2.30 -18.84
CA GLY A 81 6.93 0.99 -18.30
C GLY A 81 6.64 1.02 -16.81
N TRP A 82 6.77 -0.12 -16.17
CA TRP A 82 6.57 -0.29 -14.73
C TRP A 82 7.82 0.08 -13.93
N SER A 83 7.63 0.70 -12.79
CA SER A 83 8.68 1.04 -11.83
C SER A 83 8.15 1.00 -10.39
N ASP A 84 9.05 0.77 -9.44
CA ASP A 84 8.76 0.90 -8.00
C ASP A 84 8.58 2.37 -7.64
N GLU A 85 7.50 2.69 -6.95
CA GLU A 85 7.21 4.04 -6.50
C GLU A 85 7.31 4.17 -4.99
N LEU A 86 6.76 3.21 -4.27
CA LEU A 86 6.66 3.26 -2.82
C LEU A 86 6.74 1.86 -2.22
N SER A 87 7.68 1.65 -1.33
CA SER A 87 7.80 0.41 -0.58
C SER A 87 7.97 0.70 0.90
N THR A 88 7.24 -0.01 1.74
CA THR A 88 7.35 0.09 3.19
C THR A 88 7.21 -1.27 3.85
N SER A 89 7.97 -1.47 4.92
CA SER A 89 7.89 -2.69 5.72
C SER A 89 8.09 -2.41 7.20
N SER A 90 7.59 -3.32 8.02
CA SER A 90 7.77 -3.29 9.47
C SER A 90 7.96 -4.70 10.01
N LEU A 91 8.31 -4.82 11.28
CA LEU A 91 8.43 -6.13 11.91
C LEU A 91 7.06 -6.82 11.97
N LEU A 92 7.07 -8.08 11.57
CA LEU A 92 5.91 -8.95 11.71
C LEU A 92 5.63 -9.18 13.21
N PRO A 93 4.39 -9.01 13.69
CA PRO A 93 4.03 -9.38 15.05
C PRO A 93 4.33 -10.85 15.32
N SER A 94 4.93 -11.17 16.45
CA SER A 94 5.35 -12.54 16.78
C SER A 94 4.18 -13.54 16.84
N THR A 95 3.03 -13.10 17.32
CA THR A 95 1.77 -13.87 17.32
C THR A 95 0.57 -12.93 17.37
N LEU A 96 -0.49 -13.29 16.63
CA LEU A 96 -1.80 -12.65 16.76
C LEU A 96 -2.77 -13.59 17.44
N ALA A 97 -3.44 -13.09 18.48
CA ALA A 97 -4.62 -13.80 19.01
C ALA A 97 -5.77 -13.71 18.01
N GLU A 98 -6.67 -14.69 18.04
CA GLU A 98 -7.83 -14.72 17.15
C GLU A 98 -8.69 -13.47 17.29
N ASN A 99 -9.10 -12.94 16.14
CA ASN A 99 -9.94 -11.73 16.01
C ASN A 99 -9.34 -10.48 16.66
N LYS A 100 -7.99 -10.41 16.79
CA LYS A 100 -7.30 -9.23 17.30
C LYS A 100 -6.39 -8.61 16.25
N ILE A 101 -6.27 -7.30 16.30
CA ILE A 101 -5.31 -6.51 15.54
C ILE A 101 -4.23 -6.05 16.51
N ALA A 102 -3.00 -6.50 16.30
CA ALA A 102 -1.87 -6.12 17.15
C ALA A 102 -1.19 -4.84 16.66
N ALA A 103 -1.20 -4.58 15.33
CA ALA A 103 -0.57 -3.44 14.71
C ALA A 103 -1.27 -3.08 13.41
N ALA A 104 -1.16 -1.81 13.03
CA ALA A 104 -1.52 -1.30 11.73
C ALA A 104 -0.37 -0.48 11.16
N TYR A 105 -0.20 -0.54 9.86
CA TYR A 105 0.87 0.07 9.10
C TYR A 105 0.28 0.97 8.03
N SER A 106 1.04 1.97 7.61
CA SER A 106 0.62 2.88 6.53
C SER A 106 1.80 3.20 5.61
N ASP A 107 1.50 3.37 4.33
CA ASP A 107 2.45 3.81 3.30
C ASP A 107 2.06 5.14 2.65
N SER A 108 1.26 5.96 3.26
CA SER A 108 0.66 7.19 2.75
C SER A 108 -0.58 7.04 1.85
N GLU A 109 -0.81 5.88 1.24
CA GLU A 109 -1.99 5.63 0.40
C GLU A 109 -3.00 4.69 1.05
N ILE A 110 -2.50 3.68 1.75
CA ILE A 110 -3.33 2.71 2.46
C ILE A 110 -2.94 2.58 3.92
N LEU A 111 -3.93 2.23 4.73
CA LEU A 111 -3.73 1.65 6.06
C LEU A 111 -3.96 0.15 5.95
N PHE A 112 -3.05 -0.66 6.48
CA PHE A 112 -3.11 -2.11 6.34
C PHE A 112 -2.56 -2.83 7.57
N GLY A 113 -2.83 -4.11 7.68
CA GLY A 113 -2.32 -4.94 8.76
C GLY A 113 -2.73 -6.39 8.60
N LEU A 114 -2.47 -7.17 9.64
CA LEU A 114 -2.80 -8.58 9.70
C LEU A 114 -3.86 -8.85 10.76
N ILE A 115 -4.72 -9.82 10.50
CA ILE A 115 -5.67 -10.39 11.44
C ILE A 115 -5.64 -11.92 11.33
N LYS A 116 -5.72 -12.62 12.45
CA LYS A 116 -6.04 -14.04 12.47
C LYS A 116 -7.54 -14.17 12.67
N ALA A 117 -8.26 -14.35 11.55
CA ALA A 117 -9.70 -14.43 11.56
C ALA A 117 -10.17 -15.79 12.10
N SER A 118 -11.11 -15.78 13.04
CA SER A 118 -11.82 -16.94 13.52
C SER A 118 -13.33 -16.70 13.36
N GLY A 119 -13.94 -17.47 12.47
CA GLY A 119 -15.32 -17.24 12.06
C GLY A 119 -15.49 -16.09 11.07
N GLU A 120 -16.73 -15.66 10.90
CA GLU A 120 -17.08 -14.55 10.01
C GLU A 120 -16.90 -13.21 10.73
N VAL A 121 -15.88 -12.46 10.35
CA VAL A 121 -15.54 -11.16 10.95
C VAL A 121 -15.43 -10.08 9.90
N LYS A 122 -15.61 -8.81 10.33
CA LYS A 122 -15.36 -7.60 9.53
C LYS A 122 -14.29 -6.77 10.22
N VAL A 123 -13.41 -6.15 9.45
CA VAL A 123 -12.48 -5.13 9.94
C VAL A 123 -12.95 -3.78 9.39
N THR A 124 -13.13 -2.82 10.26
CA THR A 124 -13.49 -1.45 9.86
C THR A 124 -12.49 -0.44 10.37
N VAL A 125 -12.26 0.63 9.62
CA VAL A 125 -11.43 1.78 10.00
C VAL A 125 -12.29 3.03 9.91
N ASN A 126 -12.50 3.71 11.04
CA ASN A 126 -13.39 4.89 11.12
C ASN A 126 -14.76 4.62 10.47
N ASN A 127 -15.33 3.43 10.71
CA ASN A 127 -16.59 2.91 10.15
C ASN A 127 -16.57 2.60 8.62
N HIS A 128 -15.42 2.68 7.96
CA HIS A 128 -15.26 2.19 6.60
C HIS A 128 -14.78 0.73 6.64
N GLU A 129 -15.50 -0.15 5.95
CA GLU A 129 -15.12 -1.56 5.86
C GLU A 129 -13.82 -1.72 5.06
N SER A 130 -12.88 -2.47 5.62
CA SER A 130 -11.63 -2.82 4.95
C SER A 130 -11.84 -3.96 3.95
N LYS A 131 -11.00 -4.01 2.93
CA LYS A 131 -10.86 -5.21 2.09
C LYS A 131 -9.95 -6.20 2.79
N ARG A 132 -10.14 -7.52 2.47
CA ARG A 132 -9.33 -8.60 3.04
C ARG A 132 -8.77 -9.48 1.95
N ILE A 133 -7.57 -10.00 2.18
CA ILE A 133 -6.87 -10.95 1.32
C ILE A 133 -6.47 -12.13 2.21
N PRO A 134 -7.08 -13.32 2.01
CA PRO A 134 -6.72 -14.50 2.76
C PRO A 134 -5.33 -15.00 2.36
N LEU A 135 -4.53 -15.45 3.34
CA LEU A 135 -3.20 -16.02 3.10
C LEU A 135 -3.24 -17.53 2.87
N ALA A 136 -4.41 -18.11 2.65
CA ALA A 136 -4.60 -19.55 2.44
C ALA A 136 -3.92 -20.09 1.17
N GLU A 137 -3.66 -19.21 0.18
CA GLU A 137 -3.00 -19.58 -1.08
C GLU A 137 -1.47 -19.58 -1.00
N LEU A 138 -0.90 -19.13 0.11
CA LEU A 138 0.54 -19.19 0.31
C LEU A 138 1.03 -20.64 0.38
N SER A 139 2.26 -20.85 -0.07
CA SER A 139 2.90 -22.17 0.08
C SER A 139 2.99 -22.57 1.56
N LYS A 140 2.90 -23.86 1.85
CA LYS A 140 3.03 -24.37 3.23
C LYS A 140 4.33 -23.92 3.89
N VAL A 141 5.42 -23.87 3.11
CA VAL A 141 6.74 -23.40 3.57
C VAL A 141 6.68 -21.95 4.02
N ALA A 142 6.02 -21.07 3.24
CA ALA A 142 5.88 -19.66 3.61
C ALA A 142 4.99 -19.51 4.86
N VAL A 143 3.87 -20.22 4.93
CA VAL A 143 2.96 -20.19 6.09
C VAL A 143 3.68 -20.61 7.37
N GLU A 144 4.50 -21.65 7.32
CA GLU A 144 5.28 -22.14 8.47
C GLU A 144 6.41 -21.16 8.83
N LEU A 145 7.17 -20.66 7.83
CA LEU A 145 8.28 -19.74 8.05
C LEU A 145 7.85 -18.46 8.76
N TYR A 146 6.71 -17.89 8.36
CA TYR A 146 6.20 -16.64 8.90
C TYR A 146 5.16 -16.83 10.01
N ASN A 147 4.79 -18.08 10.33
CA ASN A 147 3.77 -18.43 11.33
C ASN A 147 2.43 -17.70 11.10
N VAL A 148 1.98 -17.65 9.85
CA VAL A 148 0.78 -16.90 9.43
C VAL A 148 -0.41 -17.77 9.07
N GLN A 149 -0.49 -18.98 9.64
CA GLN A 149 -1.62 -19.88 9.41
C GLN A 149 -2.94 -19.26 9.88
N GLY A 150 -3.92 -19.19 8.96
CA GLY A 150 -5.22 -18.59 9.21
C GLY A 150 -5.23 -17.06 9.29
N TYR A 151 -4.15 -16.42 8.83
CA TYR A 151 -4.09 -14.97 8.77
C TYR A 151 -4.67 -14.45 7.46
N GLU A 152 -5.16 -13.22 7.54
CA GLU A 152 -5.61 -12.42 6.41
C GLU A 152 -4.95 -11.04 6.49
N ILE A 153 -4.65 -10.48 5.33
CA ILE A 153 -4.28 -9.07 5.21
C ILE A 153 -5.57 -8.27 5.14
N TRP A 154 -5.72 -7.25 5.97
CA TRP A 154 -6.77 -6.26 5.81
C TRP A 154 -6.15 -4.92 5.37
N TYR A 155 -6.87 -4.17 4.54
CA TYR A 155 -6.43 -2.85 4.09
C TYR A 155 -7.59 -1.94 3.74
N VAL A 156 -7.35 -0.63 3.88
CA VAL A 156 -8.28 0.44 3.50
C VAL A 156 -7.50 1.55 2.81
N ASP A 157 -8.09 2.12 1.79
CA ASP A 157 -7.58 3.27 1.05
C ASP A 157 -7.76 4.54 1.91
N LEU A 158 -6.66 5.25 2.20
CA LEU A 158 -6.66 6.45 3.03
C LEU A 158 -7.45 7.59 2.40
N ALA A 159 -7.53 7.67 1.07
CA ALA A 159 -8.34 8.67 0.38
C ALA A 159 -9.83 8.59 0.76
N LYS A 160 -10.31 7.43 1.23
CA LYS A 160 -11.69 7.25 1.70
C LYS A 160 -11.92 7.76 3.12
N LEU A 161 -10.87 7.99 3.90
CA LEU A 161 -10.94 8.27 5.34
C LEU A 161 -10.95 9.76 5.69
N LYS A 162 -10.92 10.68 4.71
CA LYS A 162 -10.99 12.14 4.89
C LYS A 162 -9.98 12.70 5.93
N GLU A 163 -8.74 12.22 5.90
CA GLU A 163 -7.63 12.68 6.75
C GLU A 163 -7.99 12.80 8.26
N PRO A 164 -8.34 11.72 8.93
CA PRO A 164 -8.66 11.77 10.34
C PRO A 164 -7.42 12.05 11.19
N LYS A 165 -7.61 12.66 12.38
CA LYS A 165 -6.52 12.86 13.36
C LYS A 165 -6.01 11.55 13.98
N SER A 166 -6.85 10.51 13.94
CA SER A 166 -6.56 9.18 14.45
C SER A 166 -7.39 8.14 13.71
N TYR A 167 -6.89 6.93 13.64
CA TYR A 167 -7.59 5.80 13.05
C TYR A 167 -8.12 4.89 14.14
N LEU A 168 -9.43 4.67 14.13
CA LEU A 168 -10.11 3.72 14.99
C LEU A 168 -10.40 2.46 14.20
N ILE A 169 -9.68 1.39 14.49
CA ILE A 169 -9.77 0.11 13.83
C ILE A 169 -10.59 -0.83 14.71
N LYS A 170 -11.66 -1.41 14.16
CA LYS A 170 -12.53 -2.34 14.88
C LYS A 170 -12.61 -3.67 14.16
N VAL A 171 -12.63 -4.73 14.93
CA VAL A 171 -13.01 -6.08 14.48
C VAL A 171 -14.41 -6.35 15.01
N LEU A 172 -15.32 -6.66 14.12
CA LEU A 172 -16.73 -6.94 14.41
C LEU A 172 -17.06 -8.37 13.99
N ASP A 173 -17.95 -9.04 14.71
CA ASP A 173 -18.53 -10.30 14.29
C ASP A 173 -19.61 -10.11 13.20
N LYS A 174 -20.23 -11.22 12.76
CA LYS A 174 -21.34 -11.20 11.78
C LYS A 174 -22.57 -10.44 12.23
N ASN A 175 -22.73 -10.19 13.53
CA ASN A 175 -23.85 -9.44 14.12
C ASN A 175 -23.46 -7.99 14.47
N ASP A 176 -22.33 -7.51 13.95
CA ASP A 176 -21.74 -6.20 14.23
C ASP A 176 -21.35 -5.98 15.71
N SER A 177 -21.18 -7.07 16.48
CA SER A 177 -20.69 -7.01 17.86
C SER A 177 -19.16 -6.80 17.87
N LEU A 178 -18.70 -5.90 18.74
CA LEU A 178 -17.28 -5.56 18.84
C LEU A 178 -16.48 -6.72 19.47
N LEU A 179 -15.50 -7.23 18.73
CA LEU A 179 -14.57 -8.25 19.20
C LEU A 179 -13.22 -7.66 19.64
N ASN A 180 -12.74 -6.64 18.94
CA ASN A 180 -11.47 -5.96 19.25
C ASN A 180 -11.48 -4.53 18.72
N GLU A 181 -10.71 -3.66 19.34
CA GLU A 181 -10.52 -2.26 18.94
C GLU A 181 -9.06 -1.84 19.14
N LEU A 182 -8.52 -1.10 18.18
CA LEU A 182 -7.21 -0.48 18.22
C LEU A 182 -7.33 0.96 17.74
N SER A 183 -6.78 1.91 18.50
CA SER A 183 -6.66 3.32 18.10
C SER A 183 -5.18 3.66 17.85
N ILE A 184 -4.89 4.30 16.73
CA ILE A 184 -3.55 4.76 16.34
C ILE A 184 -3.59 6.20 15.84
#